data_2a68eadd8c3691f870ade20fd7e1781b
#
_entry.id   2a68eadd8c3691f870ade20fd7e1781b
#
_cell.length_a   1.000
_cell.length_b   1.000
_cell.length_c   1.000
_cell.angle_alpha   90.00
_cell.angle_beta   90.00
_cell.angle_gamma   90.00
#
_symmetry.space_group_name_H-M   'P 1'
#
loop_
_entity.id
_entity.type
_entity.pdbx_description
1 polymer ?
#
loop_
_entity_poly.entity_id
_entity_poly.type
_entity_poly.pdbx_seq_one_letter_code
_entity_poly.pdbx_strand_id
1 'polypeptide(L)'
;MEIMQAAAALGENRLVVVASDFIGQAPGIFITNHLDQKVNMEILLIKESDPDALDDLAIYLRGNVVLDKNGSIADRLMAARESGDGKKLSEFFTHATKALADNRRTMLLAGEGRNVGLDLRIDALRKQLDKVDPDSVEGKTLKRRIACLTNGITTVRVGGATLPEVTEKLHRYEDAINATRSALQEGYVLGGGITLWDIYQKLSKTKFKKLHTDIRGLVEVYCQSSLKQIALNCNEHFKTMLANVTDKIGYNANTGQYEDLSEAGIIEPVVVLRNSVQNSISVAQALLSGDYLVLIEDEKKD
;
A
#
# COMPACT_ATOMS: atom_id res chain seq x y z
N MET A 1 -17.82 29.55 7.00
CA MET A 1 -17.85 30.25 8.30
C MET A 1 -18.81 29.55 9.26
N GLU A 2 -20.02 29.21 8.86
CA GLU A 2 -21.07 28.61 9.69
C GLU A 2 -20.68 27.30 10.35
N ILE A 3 -19.97 26.43 9.62
CA ILE A 3 -19.46 25.14 10.16
C ILE A 3 -18.50 25.36 11.33
N MET A 4 -17.58 26.32 11.21
CA MET A 4 -16.63 26.64 12.29
C MET A 4 -17.33 27.23 13.51
N GLN A 5 -18.29 28.12 13.30
CA GLN A 5 -19.09 28.72 14.37
C GLN A 5 -19.98 27.69 15.07
N ALA A 6 -20.51 26.74 14.31
CA ALA A 6 -21.29 25.63 14.82
C ALA A 6 -20.41 24.66 15.67
N ALA A 7 -19.23 24.31 15.20
CA ALA A 7 -18.28 23.48 15.95
C ALA A 7 -17.83 24.19 17.26
N ALA A 8 -17.52 25.49 17.18
CA ALA A 8 -17.16 26.29 18.35
C ALA A 8 -18.32 26.38 19.37
N ALA A 9 -19.57 26.46 18.91
CA ALA A 9 -20.74 26.45 19.79
C ALA A 9 -20.92 25.09 20.54
N LEU A 10 -20.40 23.99 19.97
CA LEU A 10 -20.34 22.69 20.63
C LEU A 10 -19.14 22.54 21.57
N GLY A 11 -18.29 23.56 21.67
CA GLY A 11 -17.08 23.52 22.50
C GLY A 11 -15.89 22.80 21.87
N GLU A 12 -15.98 22.46 20.57
CA GLU A 12 -14.92 21.74 19.87
C GLU A 12 -13.84 22.71 19.35
N ASN A 13 -12.58 22.35 19.58
CA ASN A 13 -11.41 23.11 19.14
C ASN A 13 -10.62 22.43 18.00
N ARG A 14 -11.09 21.27 17.54
CA ARG A 14 -10.53 20.54 16.40
C ARG A 14 -11.63 20.15 15.45
N LEU A 15 -11.47 20.49 14.18
CA LEU A 15 -12.47 20.27 13.14
C LEU A 15 -11.83 19.56 11.93
N VAL A 16 -12.40 18.44 11.54
CA VAL A 16 -12.08 17.77 10.27
C VAL A 16 -13.27 17.97 9.34
N VAL A 17 -13.04 18.58 8.18
CA VAL A 17 -14.06 18.76 7.15
C VAL A 17 -13.72 17.84 5.98
N VAL A 18 -14.60 16.89 5.71
CA VAL A 18 -14.49 16.01 4.54
C VAL A 18 -15.55 16.41 3.54
N ALA A 19 -15.16 16.76 2.32
CA ALA A 19 -16.09 17.19 1.28
C ALA A 19 -15.65 16.68 -0.10
N SER A 20 -16.62 16.58 -1.01
CA SER A 20 -16.35 16.20 -2.40
C SER A 20 -15.46 17.21 -3.12
N ASP A 21 -15.60 18.49 -2.82
CA ASP A 21 -14.71 19.55 -3.29
C ASP A 21 -14.77 20.78 -2.38
N PHE A 22 -13.73 21.63 -2.49
CA PHE A 22 -13.64 22.94 -1.84
C PHE A 22 -13.50 24.00 -2.94
N ILE A 23 -14.53 24.82 -3.13
CA ILE A 23 -14.59 25.79 -4.22
C ILE A 23 -14.60 27.24 -3.70
N GLY A 24 -14.25 28.17 -4.58
CA GLY A 24 -14.28 29.60 -4.31
C GLY A 24 -13.36 30.03 -3.19
N GLN A 25 -13.87 30.82 -2.25
CA GLN A 25 -13.10 31.37 -1.12
C GLN A 25 -13.02 30.43 0.10
N ALA A 26 -13.74 29.29 0.08
CA ALA A 26 -13.84 28.42 1.23
C ALA A 26 -12.47 27.93 1.76
N PRO A 27 -11.53 27.41 0.93
CA PRO A 27 -10.22 27.01 1.44
C PRO A 27 -9.46 28.15 2.09
N GLY A 28 -9.48 29.35 1.48
CA GLY A 28 -8.82 30.54 2.01
C GLY A 28 -9.35 30.96 3.38
N ILE A 29 -10.67 30.91 3.58
CA ILE A 29 -11.30 31.22 4.87
C ILE A 29 -10.82 30.25 5.96
N PHE A 30 -10.78 28.95 5.68
CA PHE A 30 -10.30 27.95 6.64
C PHE A 30 -8.82 28.17 6.98
N ILE A 31 -7.97 28.39 5.96
CA ILE A 31 -6.52 28.61 6.14
C ILE A 31 -6.27 29.88 6.94
N THR A 32 -6.92 30.99 6.60
CA THR A 32 -6.76 32.26 7.30
C THR A 32 -7.18 32.16 8.77
N ASN A 33 -8.30 31.50 9.07
CA ASN A 33 -8.73 31.32 10.44
C ASN A 33 -7.78 30.41 11.25
N HIS A 34 -7.20 29.38 10.61
CA HIS A 34 -6.22 28.52 11.22
C HIS A 34 -4.90 29.27 11.51
N LEU A 35 -4.40 30.08 10.57
CA LEU A 35 -3.15 30.82 10.70
C LEU A 35 -3.26 32.00 11.66
N ASP A 36 -4.35 32.76 11.57
CA ASP A 36 -4.57 33.97 12.38
C ASP A 36 -5.01 33.65 13.82
N GLN A 37 -5.27 32.37 14.14
CA GLN A 37 -5.76 31.90 15.43
C GLN A 37 -6.98 32.71 15.96
N LYS A 38 -7.72 33.37 15.07
CA LYS A 38 -8.92 34.14 15.40
C LYS A 38 -10.03 33.28 16.01
N VAL A 39 -10.08 32.02 15.56
CA VAL A 39 -10.83 30.96 16.23
C VAL A 39 -9.77 29.97 16.68
N ASN A 40 -9.67 29.70 17.99
CA ASN A 40 -8.71 28.74 18.55
C ASN A 40 -9.11 27.29 18.16
N MET A 41 -9.02 27.00 16.85
CA MET A 41 -9.50 25.75 16.24
C MET A 41 -8.47 25.22 15.26
N GLU A 42 -8.05 23.98 15.46
CA GLU A 42 -7.26 23.22 14.49
C GLU A 42 -8.19 22.68 13.41
N ILE A 43 -7.90 22.96 12.13
CA ILE A 43 -8.76 22.60 11.01
C ILE A 43 -8.00 21.73 10.02
N LEU A 44 -8.57 20.59 9.67
CA LEU A 44 -8.08 19.70 8.64
C LEU A 44 -9.14 19.59 7.52
N LEU A 45 -8.75 19.92 6.30
CA LEU A 45 -9.60 19.81 5.12
C LEU A 45 -9.21 18.56 4.32
N ILE A 46 -10.18 17.71 4.02
CA ILE A 46 -9.99 16.47 3.28
C ILE A 46 -10.92 16.47 2.07
N LYS A 47 -10.35 16.32 0.87
CA LYS A 47 -11.12 16.16 -0.35
C LYS A 47 -11.32 14.68 -0.63
N GLU A 48 -12.58 14.23 -0.73
CA GLU A 48 -12.97 12.90 -1.18
C GLU A 48 -14.08 13.02 -2.22
N SER A 49 -13.75 12.70 -3.46
CA SER A 49 -14.65 12.90 -4.61
C SER A 49 -15.56 11.68 -4.87
N ASP A 50 -15.27 10.53 -4.26
CA ASP A 50 -16.08 9.33 -4.39
C ASP A 50 -17.26 9.38 -3.41
N PRO A 51 -18.51 9.47 -3.89
CA PRO A 51 -19.69 9.50 -3.03
C PRO A 51 -19.82 8.24 -2.16
N ASP A 52 -19.45 7.10 -2.70
CA ASP A 52 -19.49 5.82 -1.99
C ASP A 52 -18.48 5.78 -0.83
N ALA A 53 -17.30 6.38 -1.01
CA ALA A 53 -16.31 6.50 0.05
C ALA A 53 -16.77 7.46 1.16
N LEU A 54 -17.49 8.54 0.79
CA LEU A 54 -18.10 9.45 1.77
C LEU A 54 -19.18 8.76 2.59
N ASP A 55 -20.05 7.96 1.94
CA ASP A 55 -21.07 7.17 2.63
C ASP A 55 -20.46 6.14 3.58
N ASP A 56 -19.43 5.43 3.11
CA ASP A 56 -18.70 4.45 3.91
C ASP A 56 -18.05 5.10 5.15
N LEU A 57 -17.44 6.28 4.96
CA LEU A 57 -16.83 7.05 6.04
C LEU A 57 -17.87 7.52 7.06
N ALA A 58 -19.03 8.01 6.59
CA ALA A 58 -20.12 8.46 7.46
C ALA A 58 -20.62 7.29 8.33
N ILE A 59 -20.87 6.13 7.73
CA ILE A 59 -21.29 4.93 8.46
C ILE A 59 -20.21 4.50 9.47
N TYR A 60 -18.94 4.52 9.07
CA TYR A 60 -17.82 4.14 9.93
C TYR A 60 -17.73 5.05 11.17
N LEU A 61 -17.88 6.37 10.98
CA LEU A 61 -17.84 7.35 12.06
C LEU A 61 -19.18 7.53 12.77
N ARG A 62 -20.23 6.77 12.41
CA ARG A 62 -21.59 6.86 12.98
C ARG A 62 -22.23 8.24 12.75
N GLY A 63 -21.89 8.87 11.65
CA GLY A 63 -22.44 10.15 11.22
C GLY A 63 -23.30 10.00 9.98
N ASN A 64 -23.64 11.13 9.39
CA ASN A 64 -24.43 11.23 8.17
C ASN A 64 -23.72 12.06 7.12
N VAL A 65 -23.91 11.71 5.84
CA VAL A 65 -23.52 12.60 4.75
C VAL A 65 -24.53 13.73 4.67
N VAL A 66 -24.06 14.97 4.80
CA VAL A 66 -24.91 16.15 4.71
C VAL A 66 -24.97 16.61 3.26
N LEU A 67 -26.13 16.49 2.65
CA LEU A 67 -26.36 16.91 1.26
C LEU A 67 -27.18 18.19 1.21
N ASP A 68 -26.90 19.04 0.22
CA ASP A 68 -27.58 20.33 0.00
C ASP A 68 -28.94 20.18 -0.72
N LYS A 69 -29.55 18.98 -0.64
CA LYS A 69 -30.82 18.66 -1.33
C LYS A 69 -32.07 19.31 -0.69
N ASN A 70 -32.00 19.62 0.59
CA ASN A 70 -33.13 20.11 1.38
C ASN A 70 -32.94 21.55 1.87
N GLY A 71 -32.32 22.40 1.09
CA GLY A 71 -31.95 23.76 1.45
C GLY A 71 -30.47 23.88 1.80
N SER A 72 -29.97 25.12 1.83
CA SER A 72 -28.58 25.40 2.12
C SER A 72 -28.15 24.77 3.46
N ILE A 73 -27.04 24.04 3.47
CA ILE A 73 -26.43 23.50 4.70
C ILE A 73 -26.16 24.64 5.69
N ALA A 74 -25.77 25.81 5.20
CA ALA A 74 -25.54 27.01 6.00
C ALA A 74 -26.80 27.45 6.76
N ASP A 75 -27.96 27.53 6.06
CA ASP A 75 -29.22 27.94 6.68
C ASP A 75 -29.68 26.92 7.75
N ARG A 76 -29.51 25.63 7.48
CA ARG A 76 -29.85 24.56 8.42
C ARG A 76 -28.96 24.60 9.66
N LEU A 77 -27.64 24.84 9.51
CA LEU A 77 -26.71 25.03 10.60
C LEU A 77 -27.02 26.28 11.43
N MET A 78 -27.35 27.39 10.77
CA MET A 78 -27.75 28.61 11.44
C MET A 78 -29.04 28.41 12.26
N ALA A 79 -30.06 27.81 11.68
CA ALA A 79 -31.31 27.51 12.36
C ALA A 79 -31.11 26.57 13.58
N ALA A 80 -30.25 25.53 13.43
CA ALA A 80 -29.92 24.64 14.53
C ALA A 80 -29.17 25.38 15.65
N ARG A 81 -28.24 26.27 15.32
CA ARG A 81 -27.50 27.09 16.28
C ARG A 81 -28.40 28.08 17.02
N GLU A 82 -29.28 28.81 16.29
CA GLU A 82 -30.20 29.79 16.84
C GLU A 82 -31.27 29.15 17.75
N SER A 83 -31.63 27.90 17.49
CA SER A 83 -32.56 27.17 18.37
C SER A 83 -32.00 26.89 19.76
N GLY A 84 -30.68 27.04 19.98
CA GLY A 84 -30.00 26.71 21.23
C GLY A 84 -30.04 25.23 21.58
N ASP A 85 -30.54 24.37 20.68
CA ASP A 85 -30.63 22.94 20.86
C ASP A 85 -29.34 22.24 20.39
N GLY A 86 -28.44 22.01 21.32
CA GLY A 86 -27.16 21.33 21.04
C GLY A 86 -27.33 19.93 20.41
N LYS A 87 -28.46 19.24 20.60
CA LYS A 87 -28.73 17.96 19.95
C LYS A 87 -28.95 18.12 18.46
N LYS A 88 -29.74 19.11 18.05
CA LYS A 88 -29.96 19.41 16.63
C LYS A 88 -28.67 19.82 15.93
N LEU A 89 -27.83 20.56 16.62
CA LEU A 89 -26.53 20.97 16.09
C LEU A 89 -25.56 19.79 16.00
N SER A 90 -25.56 18.89 16.95
CA SER A 90 -24.69 17.69 16.95
C SER A 90 -25.04 16.68 15.86
N GLU A 91 -26.26 16.72 15.28
CA GLU A 91 -26.64 15.85 14.15
C GLU A 91 -25.83 16.10 12.87
N PHE A 92 -25.21 17.29 12.75
CA PHE A 92 -24.36 17.65 11.63
C PHE A 92 -22.90 17.21 11.82
N PHE A 93 -22.54 16.74 13.01
CA PHE A 93 -21.17 16.39 13.35
C PHE A 93 -21.08 14.94 13.81
N THR A 94 -19.91 14.38 13.64
CA THR A 94 -19.55 13.10 14.25
C THR A 94 -18.15 13.19 14.84
N HIS A 95 -17.75 12.21 15.64
CA HIS A 95 -16.47 12.23 16.32
C HIS A 95 -15.52 11.18 15.75
N ALA A 96 -14.28 11.61 15.45
CA ALA A 96 -13.15 10.72 15.22
C ALA A 96 -12.22 10.78 16.44
N THR A 97 -11.82 9.62 16.96
CA THR A 97 -10.89 9.55 18.10
C THR A 97 -9.49 10.05 17.70
N LYS A 98 -9.15 9.87 16.42
CA LYS A 98 -7.86 10.27 15.87
C LYS A 98 -7.98 10.58 14.40
N ALA A 99 -7.38 11.69 13.99
CA ALA A 99 -7.19 12.06 12.60
C ALA A 99 -5.69 12.21 12.33
N LEU A 100 -5.19 11.55 11.30
CA LEU A 100 -3.82 11.67 10.81
C LEU A 100 -3.89 11.89 9.30
N ALA A 101 -3.27 12.93 8.81
CA ALA A 101 -3.19 13.21 7.38
C ALA A 101 -1.76 13.52 6.98
N ASP A 102 -1.38 13.02 5.84
CA ASP A 102 -0.18 13.41 5.10
C ASP A 102 -0.57 13.79 3.65
N ASN A 103 0.40 14.12 2.82
CA ASN A 103 0.16 14.53 1.44
C ASN A 103 -0.49 13.45 0.54
N ARG A 104 -0.58 12.22 1.01
CA ARG A 104 -1.05 11.07 0.20
C ARG A 104 -2.17 10.28 0.85
N ARG A 105 -2.31 10.36 2.18
CA ARG A 105 -3.21 9.49 2.94
C ARG A 105 -3.83 10.26 4.09
N THR A 106 -5.08 9.98 4.32
CA THR A 106 -5.78 10.41 5.53
C THR A 106 -6.31 9.20 6.26
N MET A 107 -6.12 9.18 7.57
CA MET A 107 -6.59 8.16 8.46
C MET A 107 -7.51 8.79 9.50
N LEU A 108 -8.73 8.32 9.55
CA LEU A 108 -9.71 8.69 10.58
C LEU A 108 -10.06 7.45 11.38
N LEU A 109 -9.95 7.51 12.69
CA LEU A 109 -10.30 6.41 13.59
C LEU A 109 -11.58 6.76 14.34
N ALA A 110 -12.57 5.87 14.24
CA ALA A 110 -13.80 5.94 15.04
C ALA A 110 -13.53 5.59 16.51
N GLY A 111 -14.44 6.01 17.39
CA GLY A 111 -14.44 5.60 18.79
C GLY A 111 -14.71 4.09 18.94
N GLU A 112 -14.35 3.55 20.11
CA GLU A 112 -14.60 2.16 20.47
C GLU A 112 -16.11 1.85 20.55
N GLY A 113 -16.46 0.58 20.33
CA GLY A 113 -17.80 0.05 20.45
C GLY A 113 -18.37 -0.51 19.15
N ARG A 114 -19.36 -1.40 19.30
CA ARG A 114 -19.99 -2.08 18.17
C ARG A 114 -20.76 -1.09 17.29
N ASN A 115 -20.52 -1.13 15.99
CA ASN A 115 -21.25 -0.36 14.99
C ASN A 115 -22.04 -1.31 14.07
N VAL A 116 -23.32 -1.52 14.39
CA VAL A 116 -24.20 -2.40 13.62
C VAL A 116 -24.37 -1.94 12.17
N GLY A 117 -24.41 -0.62 11.93
CA GLY A 117 -24.48 -0.07 10.58
C GLY A 117 -23.24 -0.42 9.73
N LEU A 118 -22.08 -0.44 10.37
CA LEU A 118 -20.83 -0.86 9.72
C LEU A 118 -20.84 -2.34 9.37
N ASP A 119 -21.30 -3.21 10.29
CA ASP A 119 -21.41 -4.65 10.03
C ASP A 119 -22.32 -4.91 8.82
N LEU A 120 -23.48 -4.26 8.77
CA LEU A 120 -24.44 -4.37 7.66
C LEU A 120 -23.84 -3.85 6.33
N ARG A 121 -23.09 -2.76 6.38
CA ARG A 121 -22.44 -2.20 5.16
C ARG A 121 -21.39 -3.16 4.62
N ILE A 122 -20.55 -3.72 5.49
CA ILE A 122 -19.54 -4.70 5.11
C ILE A 122 -20.18 -5.94 4.46
N ASP A 123 -21.26 -6.46 5.04
CA ASP A 123 -21.98 -7.60 4.50
C ASP A 123 -22.62 -7.28 3.12
N ALA A 124 -23.14 -6.08 2.95
CA ALA A 124 -23.66 -5.63 1.65
C ALA A 124 -22.56 -5.56 0.59
N LEU A 125 -21.38 -5.00 0.92
CA LEU A 125 -20.24 -4.92 0.02
C LEU A 125 -19.69 -6.32 -0.34
N ARG A 126 -19.64 -7.24 0.61
CA ARG A 126 -19.25 -8.64 0.34
C ARG A 126 -20.20 -9.31 -0.64
N LYS A 127 -21.53 -9.16 -0.46
CA LYS A 127 -22.53 -9.69 -1.38
C LYS A 127 -22.45 -9.06 -2.79
N GLN A 128 -21.98 -7.82 -2.90
CA GLN A 128 -21.70 -7.21 -4.21
C GLN A 128 -20.44 -7.82 -4.84
N LEU A 129 -19.39 -7.99 -4.04
CA LEU A 129 -18.13 -8.60 -4.50
C LEU A 129 -18.34 -10.04 -5.02
N ASP A 130 -19.22 -10.82 -4.40
CA ASP A 130 -19.53 -12.19 -4.83
C ASP A 130 -20.19 -12.25 -6.23
N LYS A 131 -20.74 -11.14 -6.72
CA LYS A 131 -21.42 -11.05 -8.02
C LYS A 131 -20.53 -10.50 -9.14
N VAL A 132 -19.35 -10.03 -8.82
CA VAL A 132 -18.43 -9.33 -9.74
C VAL A 132 -17.13 -10.12 -9.81
N ASP A 133 -16.46 -10.09 -10.97
CA ASP A 133 -15.12 -10.66 -11.09
C ASP A 133 -14.17 -9.95 -10.11
N PRO A 134 -13.54 -10.68 -9.17
CA PRO A 134 -12.65 -10.11 -8.17
C PRO A 134 -11.44 -9.38 -8.72
N ASP A 135 -11.03 -9.64 -9.96
CA ASP A 135 -9.89 -9.03 -10.62
C ASP A 135 -10.25 -7.84 -11.52
N SER A 136 -11.56 -7.62 -11.74
CA SER A 136 -12.08 -6.43 -12.43
C SER A 136 -11.76 -5.14 -11.65
N VAL A 137 -11.89 -4.00 -12.31
CA VAL A 137 -11.74 -2.68 -11.67
C VAL A 137 -12.74 -2.50 -10.53
N GLU A 138 -13.98 -2.91 -10.76
CA GLU A 138 -15.05 -2.86 -9.76
C GLU A 138 -14.77 -3.79 -8.58
N GLY A 139 -14.35 -5.04 -8.83
CA GLY A 139 -13.97 -6.00 -7.78
C GLY A 139 -12.82 -5.50 -6.92
N LYS A 140 -11.78 -4.91 -7.53
CA LYS A 140 -10.67 -4.29 -6.80
C LYS A 140 -11.11 -3.10 -5.94
N THR A 141 -12.05 -2.29 -6.44
CA THR A 141 -12.60 -1.16 -5.68
C THR A 141 -13.40 -1.65 -4.47
N LEU A 142 -14.27 -2.66 -4.65
CA LEU A 142 -15.02 -3.26 -3.55
C LEU A 142 -14.10 -3.89 -2.49
N LYS A 143 -13.08 -4.64 -2.92
CA LYS A 143 -12.06 -5.20 -2.00
C LYS A 143 -11.37 -4.10 -1.18
N ARG A 144 -10.99 -2.98 -1.81
CA ARG A 144 -10.39 -1.84 -1.13
C ARG A 144 -11.33 -1.23 -0.11
N ARG A 145 -12.60 -1.00 -0.45
CA ARG A 145 -13.62 -0.45 0.46
C ARG A 145 -13.83 -1.35 1.67
N ILE A 146 -14.00 -2.65 1.45
CA ILE A 146 -14.13 -3.64 2.54
C ILE A 146 -12.89 -3.59 3.44
N ALA A 147 -11.69 -3.56 2.86
CA ALA A 147 -10.45 -3.50 3.62
C ALA A 147 -10.35 -2.21 4.47
N CYS A 148 -10.77 -1.06 3.94
CA CYS A 148 -10.79 0.21 4.69
C CYS A 148 -11.75 0.16 5.89
N LEU A 149 -12.87 -0.55 5.76
CA LEU A 149 -13.90 -0.64 6.81
C LEU A 149 -13.63 -1.74 7.85
N THR A 150 -12.92 -2.81 7.48
CA THR A 150 -12.70 -3.99 8.33
C THR A 150 -11.36 -4.00 9.02
N ASN A 151 -10.33 -3.47 8.37
CA ASN A 151 -8.96 -3.61 8.84
C ASN A 151 -8.59 -2.45 9.77
N GLY A 152 -8.20 -2.79 10.98
CA GLY A 152 -7.48 -1.87 11.84
C GLY A 152 -6.17 -1.43 11.18
N ILE A 153 -5.72 -0.23 11.51
CA ILE A 153 -4.45 0.30 11.01
C ILE A 153 -3.38 0.07 12.08
N THR A 154 -2.33 -0.66 11.69
CA THR A 154 -1.15 -0.80 12.52
C THR A 154 -0.08 0.18 12.06
N THR A 155 0.37 1.04 12.96
CA THR A 155 1.46 1.98 12.69
C THR A 155 2.75 1.44 13.25
N VAL A 156 3.72 1.14 12.38
CA VAL A 156 5.08 0.78 12.77
C VAL A 156 5.93 2.06 12.78
N ARG A 157 6.41 2.45 13.96
CA ARG A 157 7.32 3.60 14.09
C ARG A 157 8.75 3.10 14.05
N VAL A 158 9.49 3.53 13.04
CA VAL A 158 10.90 3.16 12.85
C VAL A 158 11.78 4.26 13.43
N GLY A 159 12.71 3.90 14.32
CA GLY A 159 13.69 4.79 14.92
C GLY A 159 15.12 4.34 14.66
N GLY A 160 16.07 5.27 14.80
CA GLY A 160 17.49 5.03 14.67
C GLY A 160 18.30 6.20 15.21
N ALA A 161 19.60 6.04 15.38
CA ALA A 161 20.49 7.07 15.87
C ALA A 161 20.78 8.16 14.81
N THR A 162 20.69 7.80 13.51
CA THR A 162 20.97 8.71 12.39
C THR A 162 19.87 8.60 11.33
N LEU A 163 19.69 9.66 10.55
CA LEU A 163 18.71 9.69 9.45
C LEU A 163 18.95 8.59 8.38
N PRO A 164 20.19 8.34 7.92
CA PRO A 164 20.44 7.22 7.00
C PRO A 164 20.05 5.85 7.57
N GLU A 165 20.28 5.61 8.85
CA GLU A 165 19.87 4.37 9.52
C GLU A 165 18.35 4.22 9.56
N VAL A 166 17.63 5.29 9.87
CA VAL A 166 16.15 5.30 9.87
C VAL A 166 15.63 5.00 8.47
N THR A 167 16.21 5.64 7.45
CA THR A 167 15.79 5.44 6.05
C THR A 167 16.03 4.00 5.59
N GLU A 168 17.18 3.44 5.91
CA GLU A 168 17.51 2.05 5.57
C GLU A 168 16.54 1.07 6.26
N LYS A 169 16.29 1.25 7.56
CA LYS A 169 15.32 0.46 8.30
C LYS A 169 13.90 0.58 7.73
N LEU A 170 13.49 1.80 7.35
CA LEU A 170 12.17 2.03 6.74
C LEU A 170 12.01 1.23 5.45
N HIS A 171 12.98 1.30 4.53
CA HIS A 171 12.96 0.53 3.29
C HIS A 171 12.92 -0.98 3.56
N ARG A 172 13.67 -1.46 4.54
CA ARG A 172 13.66 -2.89 4.93
C ARG A 172 12.29 -3.33 5.45
N TYR A 173 11.58 -2.49 6.23
CA TYR A 173 10.22 -2.78 6.65
C TYR A 173 9.23 -2.76 5.48
N GLU A 174 9.35 -1.81 4.56
CA GLU A 174 8.51 -1.74 3.36
C GLU A 174 8.70 -3.00 2.49
N ASP A 175 9.93 -3.43 2.27
CA ASP A 175 10.25 -4.64 1.51
C ASP A 175 9.68 -5.89 2.18
N ALA A 176 9.84 -6.03 3.48
CA ALA A 176 9.31 -7.17 4.23
C ALA A 176 7.77 -7.23 4.16
N ILE A 177 7.07 -6.09 4.28
CA ILE A 177 5.61 -6.01 4.17
C ILE A 177 5.16 -6.38 2.76
N ASN A 178 5.82 -5.87 1.73
CA ASN A 178 5.48 -6.15 0.34
C ASN A 178 5.75 -7.60 -0.03
N ALA A 179 6.88 -8.16 0.41
CA ALA A 179 7.21 -9.57 0.24
C ALA A 179 6.17 -10.48 0.92
N THR A 180 5.77 -10.16 2.16
CA THR A 180 4.74 -10.91 2.89
C THR A 180 3.40 -10.88 2.17
N ARG A 181 2.95 -9.71 1.69
CA ARG A 181 1.71 -9.59 0.91
C ARG A 181 1.75 -10.43 -0.37
N SER A 182 2.87 -10.38 -1.09
CA SER A 182 3.08 -11.17 -2.30
C SER A 182 3.07 -12.67 -2.01
N ALA A 183 3.70 -13.09 -0.92
CA ALA A 183 3.73 -14.49 -0.51
C ALA A 183 2.35 -15.02 -0.08
N LEU A 184 1.49 -14.16 0.50
CA LEU A 184 0.10 -14.52 0.83
C LEU A 184 -0.77 -14.73 -0.42
N GLN A 185 -0.41 -14.12 -1.54
CA GLN A 185 -1.18 -14.24 -2.79
C GLN A 185 -0.84 -15.49 -3.61
N GLU A 186 0.46 -15.74 -3.84
CA GLU A 186 0.93 -16.81 -4.73
C GLU A 186 1.84 -17.85 -4.02
N GLY A 187 2.01 -17.71 -2.71
CA GLY A 187 2.92 -18.59 -1.97
C GLY A 187 4.38 -18.14 -2.03
N TYR A 188 5.26 -18.98 -1.52
CA TYR A 188 6.69 -18.75 -1.46
C TYR A 188 7.49 -19.97 -1.90
N VAL A 189 8.72 -19.75 -2.26
CA VAL A 189 9.73 -20.75 -2.60
C VAL A 189 10.99 -20.52 -1.75
N LEU A 190 11.96 -21.43 -1.83
CA LEU A 190 13.24 -21.22 -1.17
C LEU A 190 14.04 -20.12 -1.86
N GLY A 191 14.59 -19.23 -1.04
CA GLY A 191 15.45 -18.13 -1.49
C GLY A 191 16.88 -18.57 -1.80
N GLY A 192 17.83 -17.66 -1.64
CA GLY A 192 19.26 -17.98 -1.83
C GLY A 192 19.66 -18.39 -3.25
N GLY A 193 18.78 -18.17 -4.24
CA GLY A 193 19.03 -18.50 -5.65
C GLY A 193 18.90 -19.99 -5.99
N ILE A 194 18.58 -20.86 -5.03
CA ILE A 194 18.53 -22.31 -5.27
C ILE A 194 17.33 -22.74 -6.11
N THR A 195 16.19 -22.05 -6.01
CA THR A 195 14.95 -22.43 -6.71
C THR A 195 15.11 -22.39 -8.23
N LEU A 196 15.71 -21.34 -8.80
CA LEU A 196 15.96 -21.30 -10.25
C LEU A 196 16.91 -22.39 -10.71
N TRP A 197 17.94 -22.67 -9.93
CA TRP A 197 18.88 -23.73 -10.24
C TRP A 197 18.24 -25.12 -10.19
N ASP A 198 17.43 -25.41 -9.18
CA ASP A 198 16.68 -26.66 -9.07
C ASP A 198 15.70 -26.84 -10.24
N ILE A 199 14.97 -25.78 -10.61
CA ILE A 199 14.11 -25.78 -11.79
C ILE A 199 14.89 -26.13 -13.06
N TYR A 200 16.06 -25.49 -13.28
CA TYR A 200 16.92 -25.81 -14.42
C TYR A 200 17.36 -27.27 -14.43
N GLN A 201 17.82 -27.78 -13.28
CA GLN A 201 18.24 -29.17 -13.18
C GLN A 201 17.13 -30.18 -13.52
N LYS A 202 15.91 -29.92 -13.03
CA LYS A 202 14.73 -30.74 -13.33
C LYS A 202 14.32 -30.66 -14.80
N LEU A 203 14.30 -29.48 -15.38
CA LEU A 203 13.98 -29.27 -16.79
C LEU A 203 15.02 -29.87 -17.73
N SER A 204 16.31 -29.74 -17.41
CA SER A 204 17.41 -30.26 -18.24
C SER A 204 17.34 -31.79 -18.42
N LYS A 205 16.79 -32.49 -17.43
CA LYS A 205 16.61 -33.95 -17.48
C LYS A 205 15.45 -34.38 -18.38
N THR A 206 14.49 -33.50 -18.68
CA THR A 206 13.23 -33.83 -19.34
C THR A 206 13.01 -33.07 -20.66
N LYS A 207 12.44 -31.88 -20.57
CA LYS A 207 11.96 -31.11 -21.73
C LYS A 207 13.08 -30.40 -22.52
N PHE A 208 14.15 -29.98 -21.85
CA PHE A 208 15.24 -29.25 -22.50
C PHE A 208 16.17 -30.08 -23.38
N LYS A 209 16.10 -31.41 -23.32
CA LYS A 209 16.92 -32.28 -24.22
C LYS A 209 16.70 -32.01 -25.70
N LYS A 210 15.51 -31.50 -26.07
CA LYS A 210 15.13 -31.20 -27.46
C LYS A 210 15.41 -29.75 -27.90
N LEU A 211 15.82 -28.87 -26.97
CA LEU A 211 16.12 -27.48 -27.25
C LEU A 211 17.53 -27.33 -27.84
N HIS A 212 17.71 -26.29 -28.68
CA HIS A 212 19.00 -25.94 -29.23
C HIS A 212 20.03 -25.71 -28.10
N THR A 213 21.28 -26.09 -28.34
CA THR A 213 22.36 -26.05 -27.33
C THR A 213 22.57 -24.65 -26.76
N ASP A 214 22.51 -23.62 -27.62
CA ASP A 214 22.72 -22.23 -27.21
C ASP A 214 21.61 -21.73 -26.27
N ILE A 215 20.33 -22.11 -26.54
CA ILE A 215 19.21 -21.77 -25.65
C ILE A 215 19.37 -22.42 -24.29
N ARG A 216 19.81 -23.69 -24.26
CA ARG A 216 20.09 -24.39 -22.99
C ARG A 216 21.18 -23.69 -22.19
N GLY A 217 22.28 -23.30 -22.85
CA GLY A 217 23.37 -22.56 -22.22
C GLY A 217 22.93 -21.21 -21.67
N LEU A 218 22.10 -20.47 -22.42
CA LEU A 218 21.55 -19.21 -21.96
C LEU A 218 20.69 -19.37 -20.69
N VAL A 219 19.79 -20.36 -20.68
CA VAL A 219 18.91 -20.64 -19.53
C VAL A 219 19.74 -21.10 -18.34
N GLU A 220 20.78 -21.90 -18.57
CA GLU A 220 21.70 -22.32 -17.52
C GLU A 220 22.38 -21.14 -16.84
N VAL A 221 22.99 -20.26 -17.63
CA VAL A 221 23.66 -19.05 -17.15
C VAL A 221 22.69 -18.15 -16.36
N TYR A 222 21.47 -18.00 -16.87
CA TYR A 222 20.44 -17.21 -16.18
C TYR A 222 20.09 -17.83 -14.83
N CYS A 223 19.81 -19.13 -14.79
CA CYS A 223 19.41 -19.82 -13.55
C CYS A 223 20.54 -19.91 -12.51
N GLN A 224 21.80 -19.79 -12.92
CA GLN A 224 22.96 -19.72 -12.05
C GLN A 224 23.28 -18.31 -11.56
N SER A 225 22.74 -17.28 -12.18
CA SER A 225 23.15 -15.88 -11.97
C SER A 225 23.05 -15.43 -10.52
N SER A 226 21.94 -15.74 -9.84
CA SER A 226 21.73 -15.39 -8.42
C SER A 226 22.74 -16.09 -7.51
N LEU A 227 22.95 -17.40 -7.68
CA LEU A 227 23.95 -18.16 -6.91
C LEU A 227 25.37 -17.63 -7.16
N LYS A 228 25.69 -17.31 -8.41
CA LYS A 228 26.99 -16.74 -8.77
C LYS A 228 27.22 -15.39 -8.09
N GLN A 229 26.19 -14.54 -8.05
CA GLN A 229 26.29 -13.25 -7.40
C GLN A 229 26.44 -13.39 -5.87
N ILE A 230 25.70 -14.31 -5.25
CA ILE A 230 25.85 -14.60 -3.82
C ILE A 230 27.28 -15.09 -3.52
N ALA A 231 27.81 -16.01 -4.33
CA ALA A 231 29.18 -16.49 -4.16
C ALA A 231 30.20 -15.34 -4.23
N LEU A 232 30.06 -14.44 -5.22
CA LEU A 232 30.91 -13.26 -5.34
C LEU A 232 30.82 -12.34 -4.13
N ASN A 233 29.60 -12.05 -3.67
CA ASN A 233 29.38 -11.14 -2.53
C ASN A 233 29.93 -11.71 -1.21
N CYS A 234 29.91 -13.04 -1.08
CA CYS A 234 30.42 -13.74 0.12
C CYS A 234 31.89 -14.16 0.01
N ASN A 235 32.56 -13.80 -1.08
CA ASN A 235 33.93 -14.24 -1.39
C ASN A 235 34.09 -15.76 -1.40
N GLU A 236 33.03 -16.47 -1.84
CA GLU A 236 32.99 -17.91 -1.96
C GLU A 236 33.29 -18.36 -3.41
N HIS A 237 33.86 -19.55 -3.55
CA HIS A 237 34.10 -20.09 -4.87
C HIS A 237 32.83 -20.66 -5.49
N PHE A 238 32.35 -20.07 -6.60
CA PHE A 238 31.07 -20.41 -7.22
C PHE A 238 30.89 -21.92 -7.52
N LYS A 239 31.95 -22.60 -8.03
CA LYS A 239 31.88 -24.06 -8.31
C LYS A 239 31.69 -24.88 -7.04
N THR A 240 32.28 -24.46 -5.93
CA THR A 240 32.10 -25.09 -4.63
C THR A 240 30.68 -24.89 -4.13
N MET A 241 30.16 -23.67 -4.24
CA MET A 241 28.78 -23.38 -3.89
C MET A 241 27.80 -24.23 -4.70
N LEU A 242 27.98 -24.29 -6.01
CA LEU A 242 27.11 -25.05 -6.91
C LEU A 242 27.11 -26.55 -6.62
N ALA A 243 28.26 -27.12 -6.15
CA ALA A 243 28.39 -28.52 -5.79
C ALA A 243 27.71 -28.89 -4.46
N ASN A 244 27.57 -27.92 -3.53
CA ASN A 244 26.98 -28.13 -2.21
C ASN A 244 25.49 -27.77 -2.14
N VAL A 245 24.95 -27.09 -3.13
CA VAL A 245 23.54 -26.69 -3.19
C VAL A 245 22.67 -27.84 -3.70
N THR A 246 21.55 -28.07 -3.02
CA THR A 246 20.52 -29.06 -3.42
C THR A 246 19.17 -28.35 -3.57
N ASP A 247 18.09 -29.12 -3.65
CA ASP A 247 16.72 -28.60 -3.67
C ASP A 247 16.26 -27.97 -2.34
N LYS A 248 16.98 -28.23 -1.24
CA LYS A 248 16.69 -27.69 0.11
C LYS A 248 17.87 -27.00 0.76
N ILE A 249 19.09 -27.56 0.53
CA ILE A 249 20.30 -27.02 1.12
C ILE A 249 20.85 -25.90 0.25
N GLY A 250 21.07 -24.74 0.84
CA GLY A 250 21.69 -23.59 0.20
C GLY A 250 22.68 -22.89 1.11
N TYR A 251 23.36 -21.89 0.59
CA TYR A 251 24.33 -21.11 1.34
C TYR A 251 23.64 -19.96 2.09
N ASN A 252 23.77 -19.95 3.42
CA ASN A 252 23.31 -18.84 4.24
C ASN A 252 24.45 -17.82 4.40
N ALA A 253 24.31 -16.67 3.75
CA ALA A 253 25.30 -15.60 3.77
C ALA A 253 25.51 -14.96 5.17
N ASN A 254 24.54 -15.08 6.07
CA ASN A 254 24.66 -14.55 7.43
C ASN A 254 25.52 -15.44 8.33
N THR A 255 25.40 -16.77 8.16
CA THR A 255 26.14 -17.75 8.98
C THR A 255 27.41 -18.24 8.30
N GLY A 256 27.53 -18.06 6.98
CA GLY A 256 28.63 -18.58 6.18
C GLY A 256 28.57 -20.10 6.01
N GLN A 257 27.42 -20.74 6.18
CA GLN A 257 27.27 -22.18 6.16
C GLN A 257 26.21 -22.67 5.16
N TYR A 258 26.32 -23.94 4.80
CA TYR A 258 25.31 -24.65 4.00
C TYR A 258 24.30 -25.30 4.93
N GLU A 259 23.06 -24.93 4.85
CA GLU A 259 21.99 -25.40 5.72
C GLU A 259 20.64 -25.50 4.99
N ASP A 260 19.64 -26.10 5.64
CA ASP A 260 18.27 -26.11 5.11
C ASP A 260 17.68 -24.70 5.13
N LEU A 261 17.46 -24.14 3.93
CA LEU A 261 16.98 -22.75 3.79
C LEU A 261 15.53 -22.58 4.26
N SER A 262 14.75 -23.67 4.30
CA SER A 262 13.39 -23.63 4.85
C SER A 262 13.42 -23.47 6.37
N GLU A 263 14.28 -24.22 7.05
CA GLU A 263 14.48 -24.12 8.50
C GLU A 263 15.13 -22.79 8.89
N ALA A 264 16.05 -22.30 8.07
CA ALA A 264 16.68 -20.99 8.25
C ALA A 264 15.74 -19.81 7.94
N GLY A 265 14.53 -20.05 7.38
CA GLY A 265 13.57 -19.00 7.01
C GLY A 265 14.00 -18.18 5.79
N ILE A 266 14.91 -18.68 4.97
CA ILE A 266 15.38 -18.02 3.74
C ILE A 266 14.42 -18.38 2.61
N ILE A 267 13.37 -17.59 2.47
CA ILE A 267 12.28 -17.79 1.53
C ILE A 267 12.10 -16.58 0.62
N GLU A 268 11.47 -16.77 -0.53
CA GLU A 268 11.21 -15.74 -1.52
C GLU A 268 9.78 -15.86 -2.07
N PRO A 269 9.02 -14.78 -2.24
CA PRO A 269 7.70 -14.85 -2.85
C PRO A 269 7.77 -15.32 -4.31
N VAL A 270 6.88 -16.24 -4.70
CA VAL A 270 6.80 -16.76 -6.08
C VAL A 270 6.64 -15.64 -7.11
N VAL A 271 5.78 -14.65 -6.79
CA VAL A 271 5.53 -13.46 -7.64
C VAL A 271 6.82 -12.74 -7.99
N VAL A 272 7.72 -12.54 -7.02
CA VAL A 272 8.98 -11.81 -7.21
C VAL A 272 9.86 -12.56 -8.20
N LEU A 273 10.04 -13.86 -7.97
CA LEU A 273 10.86 -14.71 -8.84
C LEU A 273 10.28 -14.78 -10.27
N ARG A 274 8.99 -15.02 -10.40
CA ARG A 274 8.29 -15.08 -11.69
C ARG A 274 8.41 -13.77 -12.46
N ASN A 275 8.12 -12.63 -11.81
CA ASN A 275 8.19 -11.32 -12.45
C ASN A 275 9.63 -10.95 -12.83
N SER A 276 10.62 -11.33 -12.01
CA SER A 276 12.04 -11.13 -12.35
C SER A 276 12.40 -11.83 -13.67
N VAL A 277 11.99 -13.09 -13.83
CA VAL A 277 12.20 -13.86 -15.07
C VAL A 277 11.49 -13.20 -16.26
N GLN A 278 10.20 -12.90 -16.10
CA GLN A 278 9.38 -12.33 -17.17
C GLN A 278 9.91 -10.96 -17.63
N ASN A 279 10.21 -10.08 -16.68
CA ASN A 279 10.70 -8.73 -17.00
C ASN A 279 12.09 -8.77 -17.63
N SER A 280 13.01 -9.61 -17.14
CA SER A 280 14.33 -9.76 -17.72
C SER A 280 14.27 -10.22 -19.18
N ILE A 281 13.42 -11.22 -19.46
CA ILE A 281 13.25 -11.73 -20.82
C ILE A 281 12.58 -10.66 -21.71
N SER A 282 11.56 -9.97 -21.23
CA SER A 282 10.87 -8.93 -21.98
C SER A 282 11.80 -7.77 -22.39
N VAL A 283 12.61 -7.28 -21.43
CA VAL A 283 13.57 -6.22 -21.70
C VAL A 283 14.67 -6.69 -22.65
N ALA A 284 15.23 -7.89 -22.45
CA ALA A 284 16.22 -8.46 -23.35
C ALA A 284 15.68 -8.61 -24.77
N GLN A 285 14.44 -9.09 -24.92
CA GLN A 285 13.78 -9.21 -26.20
C GLN A 285 13.59 -7.84 -26.89
N ALA A 286 13.16 -6.82 -26.14
CA ALA A 286 13.01 -5.48 -26.68
C ALA A 286 14.35 -4.91 -27.17
N LEU A 287 15.43 -5.09 -26.40
CA LEU A 287 16.76 -4.63 -26.80
C LEU A 287 17.29 -5.37 -28.01
N LEU A 288 17.09 -6.70 -28.10
CA LEU A 288 17.54 -7.51 -29.23
C LEU A 288 16.70 -7.30 -30.50
N SER A 289 15.47 -6.75 -30.35
CA SER A 289 14.61 -6.44 -31.53
C SER A 289 14.86 -5.05 -32.11
N GLY A 290 15.69 -4.23 -31.46
CA GLY A 290 16.01 -2.88 -31.90
C GLY A 290 17.23 -2.88 -32.89
N ASP A 291 17.09 -2.27 -34.05
CA ASP A 291 18.19 -2.10 -35.01
C ASP A 291 19.13 -0.96 -34.61
N TYR A 292 18.65 0.02 -33.84
CA TYR A 292 19.40 1.20 -33.44
C TYR A 292 19.17 1.57 -31.98
N LEU A 293 20.24 2.03 -31.34
CA LEU A 293 20.18 2.66 -29.99
C LEU A 293 20.57 4.13 -30.13
N VAL A 294 19.68 5.04 -29.76
CA VAL A 294 19.97 6.48 -29.71
C VAL A 294 20.30 6.85 -28.27
N LEU A 295 21.54 7.26 -28.05
CA LEU A 295 21.98 7.82 -26.80
C LEU A 295 21.77 9.33 -26.83
N ILE A 296 20.98 9.85 -25.87
CA ILE A 296 20.84 11.29 -25.66
C ILE A 296 21.81 11.64 -24.53
N GLU A 297 22.82 12.44 -24.85
CA GLU A 297 23.72 12.99 -23.85
C GLU A 297 23.03 14.21 -23.24
N ASP A 298 22.75 14.15 -21.91
CA ASP A 298 22.21 15.31 -21.22
C ASP A 298 23.27 16.43 -21.23
N GLU A 299 22.93 17.56 -21.86
CA GLU A 299 23.75 18.77 -21.76
C GLU A 299 23.86 19.10 -20.25
N LYS A 300 25.09 19.01 -19.73
CA LYS A 300 25.39 19.52 -18.40
C LYS A 300 24.99 20.98 -18.38
N LYS A 301 23.95 21.30 -17.62
CA LYS A 301 23.69 22.70 -17.25
C LYS A 301 24.81 23.12 -16.31
N ASP A 302 25.75 23.91 -16.84
CA ASP A 302 26.72 24.66 -16.06
C ASP A 302 26.03 25.66 -15.14
#